data_1bb2bcabce5268fb0938c03d72a1359e
#
_entry.id   1bb2bcabce5268fb0938c03d72a1359e
#
_cell.length_a   1.000
_cell.length_b   1.000
_cell.length_c   1.000
_cell.angle_alpha   90.00
_cell.angle_beta   90.00
_cell.angle_gamma   90.00
#
_symmetry.space_group_name_H-M   'P 1'
#
loop_
_entity.id
_entity.type
_entity.pdbx_description
1 polymer ?
#
loop_
_entity_poly.entity_id
_entity_poly.type
_entity_poly.pdbx_seq_one_letter_code
_entity_poly.pdbx_strand_id
1 'polypeptide(L)'
;MTQIKSLQNQAFFSTLPCMEGQIYKIHSDFYYVQNEGKTFECKIREVLKKQQIKIVVGDFVDFDNGVISKVLPRQSFIPRPAVANVDQIVVVSAIKHPDLDFHQLNRYIALAKYYKIPVVLCFNKEDLGTDNTTLEKIRSIYEPIGYKTLFTSALEKKGLDELKKVLTGNVSALCGNSGVGKSSLINALNPNVHLKTKEVSEKLNRGTHTTRHCEIIPIGKNTAVVDTPGFSNVKFDFMLPSDVDLLFNEMIPYRDYCKYGDCLHINEDGCGVLEHIDKIDETRYESYIEFVSEAMEYKERIKYNGRKKETAQKLNNNRIHVKISEKKRQASRNTQKQQIYKEIENANK
;
A
#
# COMPACT_ATOMS: atom_id res chain seq x y z
N MET A 1 40.55 62.62 5.51
CA MET A 1 39.11 62.50 5.20
C MET A 1 38.96 61.49 4.02
N THR A 2 38.82 60.23 4.27
CA THR A 2 38.70 59.20 3.23
C THR A 2 37.53 58.32 3.61
N GLN A 3 36.40 58.51 2.87
CA GLN A 3 35.21 57.75 3.05
C GLN A 3 35.37 56.32 2.49
N ILE A 4 35.21 55.32 3.36
CA ILE A 4 35.13 53.92 3.00
C ILE A 4 33.66 53.67 2.61
N LYS A 5 33.42 53.49 1.30
CA LYS A 5 32.13 52.96 0.79
C LYS A 5 32.07 51.48 1.10
N SER A 6 31.21 51.06 2.02
CA SER A 6 30.80 49.69 2.24
C SER A 6 29.88 49.24 1.10
N LEU A 7 30.38 48.40 0.25
CA LEU A 7 29.58 47.67 -0.73
C LEU A 7 28.76 46.60 0.01
N GLN A 8 27.52 46.85 0.25
CA GLN A 8 26.53 45.84 0.62
C GLN A 8 26.20 45.06 -0.63
N ASN A 9 26.82 43.88 -0.77
CA ASN A 9 26.33 42.85 -1.69
C ASN A 9 25.06 42.24 -1.12
N GLN A 10 23.92 42.84 -1.39
CA GLN A 10 22.63 42.16 -1.30
C GLN A 10 22.55 41.19 -2.47
N ALA A 11 22.81 39.93 -2.20
CA ALA A 11 22.44 38.87 -3.13
C ALA A 11 20.91 38.82 -3.21
N PHE A 12 20.38 39.42 -4.27
CA PHE A 12 19.01 39.23 -4.70
C PHE A 12 18.84 37.74 -5.07
N PHE A 13 18.47 36.91 -4.10
CA PHE A 13 17.82 35.65 -4.43
C PHE A 13 16.45 36.05 -5.00
N SER A 14 16.36 36.12 -6.31
CA SER A 14 15.08 36.13 -7.01
C SER A 14 14.42 34.78 -6.67
N THR A 15 13.50 34.77 -5.72
CA THR A 15 12.58 33.68 -5.49
C THR A 15 11.60 33.67 -6.67
N LEU A 16 12.02 33.04 -7.78
CA LEU A 16 11.06 32.57 -8.77
C LEU A 16 10.08 31.67 -8.03
N PRO A 17 8.78 31.76 -8.29
CA PRO A 17 7.81 30.90 -7.63
C PRO A 17 8.17 29.45 -7.92
N CYS A 18 8.45 28.71 -6.85
CA CYS A 18 8.70 27.30 -6.92
C CYS A 18 7.45 26.62 -7.51
N MET A 19 7.60 25.84 -8.56
CA MET A 19 6.49 25.12 -9.18
C MET A 19 6.19 23.88 -8.37
N GLU A 20 4.91 23.61 -8.11
CA GLU A 20 4.46 22.36 -7.53
C GLU A 20 4.08 21.37 -8.66
N GLY A 21 4.42 20.10 -8.53
CA GLY A 21 4.04 19.09 -9.49
C GLY A 21 4.07 17.68 -8.91
N GLN A 22 3.46 16.73 -9.63
CA GLN A 22 3.40 15.33 -9.23
C GLN A 22 4.40 14.50 -10.03
N ILE A 23 5.15 13.64 -9.34
CA ILE A 23 6.04 12.68 -9.98
C ILE A 23 5.21 11.55 -10.58
N TYR A 24 5.16 11.48 -11.90
CA TYR A 24 4.41 10.43 -12.59
C TYR A 24 5.27 9.24 -13.00
N LYS A 25 6.61 9.43 -13.10
CA LYS A 25 7.55 8.40 -13.50
C LYS A 25 8.93 8.65 -12.90
N ILE A 26 9.63 7.56 -12.56
CA ILE A 26 11.03 7.59 -12.12
C ILE A 26 11.82 6.64 -13.01
N HIS A 27 12.90 7.11 -13.57
CA HIS A 27 13.83 6.27 -14.36
C HIS A 27 15.27 6.59 -14.00
N SER A 28 15.96 5.64 -13.40
CA SER A 28 17.31 5.84 -12.85
C SER A 28 17.34 7.02 -11.86
N ASP A 29 18.15 8.05 -12.11
CA ASP A 29 18.29 9.24 -11.29
C ASP A 29 17.40 10.41 -11.76
N PHE A 30 16.51 10.18 -12.70
CA PHE A 30 15.62 11.18 -13.27
C PHE A 30 14.20 11.01 -12.79
N TYR A 31 13.59 12.13 -12.39
CA TYR A 31 12.23 12.23 -11.89
C TYR A 31 11.41 13.05 -12.89
N TYR A 32 10.39 12.46 -13.45
CA TYR A 32 9.51 13.13 -14.39
C TYR A 32 8.32 13.69 -13.63
N VAL A 33 8.27 15.01 -13.56
CA VAL A 33 7.26 15.79 -12.82
C VAL A 33 6.25 16.34 -13.78
N GLN A 34 4.97 16.17 -13.49
CA GLN A 34 3.87 16.74 -14.25
C GLN A 34 3.29 17.95 -13.50
N ASN A 35 3.20 19.08 -14.20
CA ASN A 35 2.55 20.31 -13.76
C ASN A 35 1.75 20.88 -14.92
N GLU A 36 0.46 21.17 -14.73
CA GLU A 36 -0.45 21.77 -15.73
C GLU A 36 -0.36 21.17 -17.14
N GLY A 37 -0.27 19.85 -17.23
CA GLY A 37 -0.18 19.11 -18.50
C GLY A 37 1.21 19.14 -19.16
N LYS A 38 2.19 19.79 -18.57
CA LYS A 38 3.59 19.78 -19.03
C LYS A 38 4.42 18.81 -18.20
N THR A 39 5.39 18.21 -18.85
CA THR A 39 6.34 17.29 -18.23
C THR A 39 7.70 17.94 -18.09
N PHE A 40 8.28 17.81 -16.90
CA PHE A 40 9.61 18.33 -16.56
C PHE A 40 10.49 17.17 -16.10
N GLU A 41 11.68 17.04 -16.73
CA GLU A 41 12.70 16.13 -16.26
C GLU A 41 13.51 16.79 -15.15
N CYS A 42 13.51 16.17 -13.97
CA CYS A 42 14.11 16.74 -12.76
C CYS A 42 15.13 15.81 -12.13
N LYS A 43 16.06 16.41 -11.38
CA LYS A 43 16.99 15.72 -10.47
C LYS A 43 16.71 16.13 -9.04
N ILE A 44 17.17 15.30 -8.09
CA ILE A 44 17.01 15.61 -6.66
C ILE A 44 18.16 16.52 -6.20
N ARG A 45 17.81 17.52 -5.39
CA ARG A 45 18.80 18.36 -4.71
C ARG A 45 19.64 17.53 -3.72
N GLU A 46 20.96 17.78 -3.65
CA GLU A 46 21.89 17.04 -2.80
C GLU A 46 21.47 16.96 -1.31
N VAL A 47 20.82 18.01 -0.81
CA VAL A 47 20.32 18.05 0.58
C VAL A 47 19.28 16.97 0.83
N LEU A 48 18.35 16.73 -0.12
CA LEU A 48 17.33 15.69 -0.01
C LEU A 48 17.95 14.28 -0.07
N LYS A 49 19.00 14.09 -0.88
CA LYS A 49 19.75 12.83 -0.91
C LYS A 49 20.42 12.53 0.44
N LYS A 50 21.01 13.55 1.08
CA LYS A 50 21.65 13.41 2.39
C LYS A 50 20.65 13.09 3.51
N GLN A 51 19.41 13.58 3.40
CA GLN A 51 18.32 13.29 4.34
C GLN A 51 17.72 11.90 4.16
N GLN A 52 18.19 11.09 3.19
CA GLN A 52 17.69 9.76 2.87
C GLN A 52 16.18 9.72 2.59
N ILE A 53 15.59 10.83 2.12
CA ILE A 53 14.19 10.88 1.76
C ILE A 53 13.98 10.03 0.52
N LYS A 54 13.22 8.95 0.66
CA LYS A 54 12.84 8.09 -0.46
C LYS A 54 11.71 8.75 -1.24
N ILE A 55 12.03 9.30 -2.40
CA ILE A 55 11.05 9.83 -3.35
C ILE A 55 10.47 8.69 -4.16
N VAL A 56 9.14 8.71 -4.37
CA VAL A 56 8.41 7.66 -5.09
C VAL A 56 7.47 8.27 -6.13
N VAL A 57 6.98 7.44 -7.03
CA VAL A 57 5.91 7.83 -7.97
C VAL A 57 4.67 8.24 -7.18
N GLY A 58 4.02 9.31 -7.60
CA GLY A 58 2.88 9.89 -6.91
C GLY A 58 3.21 11.00 -5.90
N ASP A 59 4.48 11.18 -5.53
CA ASP A 59 4.86 12.29 -4.65
C ASP A 59 4.58 13.64 -5.30
N PHE A 60 4.00 14.56 -4.54
CA PHE A 60 3.98 15.96 -4.88
C PHE A 60 5.29 16.63 -4.44
N VAL A 61 5.85 17.45 -5.29
CA VAL A 61 7.15 18.06 -5.08
C VAL A 61 7.17 19.53 -5.49
N ASP A 62 7.96 20.32 -4.75
CA ASP A 62 8.36 21.63 -5.20
C ASP A 62 9.63 21.50 -6.03
N PHE A 63 9.63 22.09 -7.22
CA PHE A 63 10.77 22.05 -8.13
C PHE A 63 10.98 23.38 -8.85
N ASP A 64 12.21 23.65 -9.23
CA ASP A 64 12.62 24.80 -10.04
C ASP A 64 13.80 24.42 -10.92
N ASN A 65 13.80 24.90 -12.18
CA ASN A 65 14.88 24.67 -13.16
C ASN A 65 15.35 23.20 -13.26
N GLY A 66 14.39 22.23 -13.21
CA GLY A 66 14.70 20.82 -13.28
C GLY A 66 15.32 20.21 -12.01
N VAL A 67 15.17 20.89 -10.86
CA VAL A 67 15.69 20.42 -9.58
C VAL A 67 14.57 20.37 -8.53
N ILE A 68 14.32 19.17 -7.98
CA ILE A 68 13.40 18.98 -6.86
C ILE A 68 14.05 19.50 -5.58
N SER A 69 13.40 20.46 -4.95
CA SER A 69 13.85 21.13 -3.73
C SER A 69 13.17 20.63 -2.47
N LYS A 70 11.93 20.12 -2.58
CA LYS A 70 11.13 19.64 -1.44
C LYS A 70 10.17 18.52 -1.88
N VAL A 71 9.89 17.59 -0.97
CA VAL A 71 8.82 16.61 -1.10
C VAL A 71 7.70 17.02 -0.15
N LEU A 72 6.48 17.10 -0.68
CA LEU A 72 5.31 17.49 0.10
C LEU A 72 4.76 16.32 0.93
N PRO A 73 3.98 16.58 1.99
CA PRO A 73 3.37 15.52 2.79
C PRO A 73 2.48 14.60 1.96
N ARG A 74 2.62 13.30 2.18
CA ARG A 74 1.81 12.28 1.52
C ARG A 74 0.46 12.13 2.22
N GLN A 75 -0.61 12.03 1.45
CA GLN A 75 -1.94 11.66 1.96
C GLN A 75 -2.08 10.15 2.12
N SER A 76 -1.48 9.38 1.22
CA SER A 76 -1.43 7.92 1.26
C SER A 76 -0.07 7.41 0.80
N PHE A 77 0.30 6.20 1.24
CA PHE A 77 1.55 5.57 0.82
C PHE A 77 1.45 4.06 0.83
N ILE A 78 1.75 3.44 -0.30
CA ILE A 78 1.92 2.01 -0.48
C ILE A 78 3.43 1.75 -0.56
N PRO A 79 4.03 0.95 0.34
CA PRO A 79 5.48 0.74 0.35
C PRO A 79 5.98 -0.25 -0.70
N ARG A 80 5.11 -1.17 -1.15
CA ARG A 80 5.44 -2.22 -2.14
C ARG A 80 4.24 -2.56 -3.01
N PRO A 81 4.27 -2.19 -4.30
CA PRO A 81 5.23 -1.28 -4.93
C PRO A 81 5.13 0.14 -4.35
N ALA A 82 6.27 0.86 -4.31
CA ALA A 82 6.31 2.16 -3.65
C ALA A 82 5.60 3.23 -4.49
N VAL A 83 4.42 3.65 -4.02
CA VAL A 83 3.57 4.68 -4.66
C VAL A 83 2.93 5.54 -3.57
N ALA A 84 2.87 6.85 -3.80
CA ALA A 84 2.26 7.82 -2.89
C ALA A 84 1.00 8.46 -3.51
N ASN A 85 0.17 9.05 -2.66
CA ASN A 85 -0.98 9.88 -3.04
C ASN A 85 -1.95 9.18 -3.99
N VAL A 86 -2.28 7.92 -3.64
CA VAL A 86 -3.30 7.11 -4.30
C VAL A 86 -4.61 7.29 -3.56
N ASP A 87 -5.69 7.63 -4.28
CA ASP A 87 -7.00 7.89 -3.69
C ASP A 87 -7.78 6.59 -3.44
N GLN A 88 -7.57 5.56 -4.28
CA GLN A 88 -8.23 4.27 -4.16
C GLN A 88 -7.41 3.14 -4.79
N ILE A 89 -7.66 1.92 -4.34
CA ILE A 89 -7.14 0.70 -4.95
C ILE A 89 -8.28 0.00 -5.69
N VAL A 90 -8.08 -0.28 -6.97
CA VAL A 90 -8.97 -1.12 -7.76
C VAL A 90 -8.34 -2.51 -7.84
N VAL A 91 -8.93 -3.45 -7.11
CA VAL A 91 -8.51 -4.85 -7.15
C VAL A 91 -9.14 -5.51 -8.37
N VAL A 92 -8.33 -5.83 -9.35
CA VAL A 92 -8.77 -6.51 -10.58
C VAL A 92 -8.54 -8.00 -10.42
N SER A 93 -9.61 -8.77 -10.49
CA SER A 93 -9.59 -10.23 -10.54
C SER A 93 -10.25 -10.72 -11.83
N ALA A 94 -9.82 -11.85 -12.36
CA ALA A 94 -10.56 -12.52 -13.43
C ALA A 94 -11.54 -13.49 -12.80
N ILE A 95 -12.72 -13.65 -13.42
CA ILE A 95 -13.68 -14.66 -12.99
C ILE A 95 -13.22 -16.04 -13.46
N LYS A 96 -12.68 -16.09 -14.69
CA LYS A 96 -12.05 -17.27 -15.30
C LYS A 96 -10.74 -16.87 -16.01
N HIS A 97 -9.81 -17.80 -16.09
CA HIS A 97 -8.53 -17.66 -16.78
C HIS A 97 -7.70 -16.41 -16.43
N PRO A 98 -7.10 -16.34 -15.23
CA PRO A 98 -7.03 -17.37 -14.19
C PRO A 98 -8.33 -17.46 -13.39
N ASP A 99 -8.57 -18.61 -12.75
CA ASP A 99 -9.70 -18.80 -11.86
C ASP A 99 -9.66 -17.81 -10.70
N LEU A 100 -10.83 -17.44 -10.19
CA LEU A 100 -10.95 -16.50 -9.08
C LEU A 100 -10.38 -17.10 -7.80
N ASP A 101 -9.34 -16.49 -7.30
CA ASP A 101 -8.70 -16.82 -6.04
C ASP A 101 -9.20 -15.86 -4.95
N PHE A 102 -10.12 -16.33 -4.11
CA PHE A 102 -10.69 -15.57 -3.02
C PHE A 102 -9.65 -15.20 -1.95
N HIS A 103 -8.71 -16.11 -1.65
CA HIS A 103 -7.67 -15.83 -0.66
C HIS A 103 -6.76 -14.68 -1.11
N GLN A 104 -6.35 -14.70 -2.37
CA GLN A 104 -5.53 -13.62 -2.93
C GLN A 104 -6.32 -12.31 -3.04
N LEU A 105 -7.60 -12.37 -3.39
CA LEU A 105 -8.49 -11.20 -3.41
C LEU A 105 -8.61 -10.59 -2.01
N ASN A 106 -8.89 -11.43 -1.00
CA ASN A 106 -8.98 -11.01 0.39
C ASN A 106 -7.67 -10.42 0.92
N ARG A 107 -6.52 -10.91 0.45
CA ARG A 107 -5.19 -10.37 0.77
C ARG A 107 -5.02 -8.95 0.25
N TYR A 108 -5.44 -8.67 -0.99
CA TYR A 108 -5.41 -7.31 -1.53
C TYR A 108 -6.31 -6.36 -0.76
N ILE A 109 -7.54 -6.82 -0.40
CA ILE A 109 -8.48 -6.04 0.40
C ILE A 109 -7.87 -5.70 1.77
N ALA A 110 -7.34 -6.69 2.45
CA ALA A 110 -6.74 -6.52 3.78
C ALA A 110 -5.53 -5.57 3.74
N LEU A 111 -4.67 -5.67 2.73
CA LEU A 111 -3.54 -4.75 2.54
C LEU A 111 -4.00 -3.32 2.30
N ALA A 112 -4.99 -3.11 1.44
CA ALA A 112 -5.55 -1.79 1.19
C ALA A 112 -6.15 -1.18 2.46
N LYS A 113 -6.87 -1.99 3.24
CA LYS A 113 -7.41 -1.60 4.54
C LYS A 113 -6.31 -1.21 5.53
N TYR A 114 -5.22 -1.98 5.58
CA TYR A 114 -4.04 -1.66 6.40
C TYR A 114 -3.44 -0.30 6.03
N TYR A 115 -3.33 0.01 4.74
CA TYR A 115 -2.85 1.31 4.26
C TYR A 115 -3.91 2.42 4.32
N LYS A 116 -5.14 2.10 4.80
CA LYS A 116 -6.28 3.03 4.91
C LYS A 116 -6.67 3.66 3.56
N ILE A 117 -6.56 2.88 2.49
CA ILE A 117 -6.92 3.30 1.14
C ILE A 117 -8.24 2.61 0.74
N PRO A 118 -9.23 3.37 0.25
CA PRO A 118 -10.50 2.81 -0.24
C PRO A 118 -10.30 1.74 -1.31
N VAL A 119 -11.19 0.73 -1.34
CA VAL A 119 -11.11 -0.41 -2.25
C VAL A 119 -12.35 -0.48 -3.13
N VAL A 120 -12.12 -0.75 -4.42
CA VAL A 120 -13.14 -1.15 -5.38
C VAL A 120 -12.75 -2.49 -5.98
N LEU A 121 -13.68 -3.43 -6.07
CA LEU A 121 -13.46 -4.75 -6.63
C LEU A 121 -13.94 -4.77 -8.09
N CYS A 122 -13.05 -5.13 -9.00
CA CYS A 122 -13.33 -5.20 -10.44
C CYS A 122 -13.10 -6.64 -10.94
N PHE A 123 -14.18 -7.32 -11.27
CA PHE A 123 -14.16 -8.69 -11.80
C PHE A 123 -14.21 -8.64 -13.31
N ASN A 124 -13.06 -8.89 -13.93
CA ASN A 124 -12.90 -8.80 -15.38
C ASN A 124 -13.07 -10.17 -16.06
N LYS A 125 -13.22 -10.15 -17.39
CA LYS A 125 -13.42 -11.31 -18.27
C LYS A 125 -14.79 -11.97 -18.07
N GLU A 126 -15.81 -11.18 -17.82
CA GLU A 126 -17.20 -11.65 -17.75
C GLU A 126 -17.64 -12.36 -19.04
N ASP A 127 -17.01 -12.01 -20.18
CA ASP A 127 -17.21 -12.61 -21.50
C ASP A 127 -16.90 -14.11 -21.58
N LEU A 128 -16.14 -14.65 -20.63
CA LEU A 128 -15.79 -16.08 -20.61
C LEU A 128 -16.92 -16.98 -20.07
N GLY A 129 -18.16 -16.51 -20.10
CA GLY A 129 -19.34 -17.30 -19.74
C GLY A 129 -19.46 -17.53 -18.24
N THR A 130 -19.65 -16.44 -17.50
CA THR A 130 -19.93 -16.50 -16.06
C THR A 130 -21.43 -16.75 -15.86
N ASP A 131 -21.75 -17.72 -15.01
CA ASP A 131 -23.12 -17.95 -14.58
C ASP A 131 -23.55 -16.87 -13.55
N ASN A 132 -24.83 -16.56 -13.52
CA ASN A 132 -25.37 -15.57 -12.59
C ASN A 132 -25.11 -15.95 -11.13
N THR A 133 -25.05 -17.25 -10.81
CA THR A 133 -24.81 -17.74 -9.45
C THR A 133 -23.44 -17.33 -8.92
N THR A 134 -22.41 -17.35 -9.75
CA THR A 134 -21.07 -16.87 -9.40
C THR A 134 -21.07 -15.35 -9.15
N LEU A 135 -21.74 -14.57 -9.97
CA LEU A 135 -21.83 -13.12 -9.78
C LEU A 135 -22.58 -12.77 -8.50
N GLU A 136 -23.71 -13.45 -8.24
CA GLU A 136 -24.50 -13.27 -7.02
C GLU A 136 -23.70 -13.68 -5.78
N LYS A 137 -22.95 -14.78 -5.82
CA LYS A 137 -22.05 -15.18 -4.73
C LYS A 137 -21.02 -14.10 -4.44
N ILE A 138 -20.36 -13.55 -5.45
CA ILE A 138 -19.38 -12.48 -5.26
C ILE A 138 -20.03 -11.26 -4.59
N ARG A 139 -21.20 -10.85 -5.06
CA ARG A 139 -21.94 -9.72 -4.48
C ARG A 139 -22.33 -9.99 -3.03
N SER A 140 -22.87 -11.17 -2.74
CA SER A 140 -23.30 -11.53 -1.39
C SER A 140 -22.16 -11.57 -0.36
N ILE A 141 -20.93 -11.82 -0.80
CA ILE A 141 -19.74 -11.80 0.07
C ILE A 141 -19.28 -10.37 0.34
N TYR A 142 -19.17 -9.53 -0.70
CA TYR A 142 -18.40 -8.27 -0.60
C TYR A 142 -19.25 -7.02 -0.44
N GLU A 143 -20.46 -6.96 -1.00
CA GLU A 143 -21.30 -5.76 -0.91
C GLU A 143 -21.83 -5.50 0.50
N PRO A 144 -22.30 -6.51 1.27
CA PRO A 144 -22.75 -6.31 2.64
C PRO A 144 -21.67 -5.79 3.60
N ILE A 145 -20.41 -6.09 3.32
CA ILE A 145 -19.27 -5.64 4.11
C ILE A 145 -18.65 -4.33 3.59
N GLY A 146 -19.36 -3.65 2.65
CA GLY A 146 -19.06 -2.30 2.22
C GLY A 146 -18.13 -2.16 1.02
N TYR A 147 -17.85 -3.22 0.27
CA TYR A 147 -17.03 -3.15 -0.95
C TYR A 147 -17.89 -3.04 -2.19
N LYS A 148 -17.60 -2.05 -3.03
CA LYS A 148 -18.24 -1.91 -4.34
C LYS A 148 -17.69 -2.97 -5.29
N THR A 149 -18.59 -3.71 -5.94
CA THR A 149 -18.27 -4.73 -6.95
C THR A 149 -18.62 -4.23 -8.35
N LEU A 150 -17.72 -4.44 -9.31
CA LEU A 150 -17.90 -4.14 -10.72
C LEU A 150 -17.59 -5.38 -11.54
N PHE A 151 -18.37 -5.63 -12.58
CA PHE A 151 -18.15 -6.71 -13.52
C PHE A 151 -17.84 -6.13 -14.89
N THR A 152 -16.76 -6.58 -15.52
CA THR A 152 -16.24 -5.99 -16.74
C THR A 152 -15.79 -7.04 -17.75
N SER A 153 -15.86 -6.71 -19.02
CA SER A 153 -15.11 -7.35 -20.09
C SER A 153 -14.31 -6.29 -20.86
N ALA A 154 -12.99 -6.34 -20.75
CA ALA A 154 -12.14 -5.47 -21.55
C ALA A 154 -12.24 -5.80 -23.05
N LEU A 155 -12.53 -7.06 -23.39
CA LEU A 155 -12.64 -7.54 -24.76
C LEU A 155 -13.93 -7.04 -25.41
N GLU A 156 -15.07 -7.23 -24.74
CA GLU A 156 -16.40 -6.83 -25.23
C GLU A 156 -16.75 -5.38 -24.88
N LYS A 157 -15.87 -4.69 -24.15
CA LYS A 157 -16.08 -3.32 -23.66
C LYS A 157 -17.30 -3.18 -22.73
N LYS A 158 -17.71 -4.26 -22.06
CA LYS A 158 -18.82 -4.28 -21.12
C LYS A 158 -18.38 -3.78 -19.73
N GLY A 159 -19.24 -3.03 -19.01
CA GLY A 159 -18.98 -2.51 -17.67
C GLY A 159 -17.88 -1.43 -17.58
N LEU A 160 -17.32 -0.99 -18.73
CA LEU A 160 -16.28 0.03 -18.75
C LEU A 160 -16.76 1.41 -18.33
N ASP A 161 -18.01 1.77 -18.65
CA ASP A 161 -18.58 3.07 -18.27
C ASP A 161 -18.74 3.19 -16.75
N GLU A 162 -19.14 2.11 -16.08
CA GLU A 162 -19.21 2.07 -14.61
C GLU A 162 -17.82 2.14 -13.97
N LEU A 163 -16.86 1.41 -14.51
CA LEU A 163 -15.48 1.49 -14.08
C LEU A 163 -14.93 2.91 -14.29
N LYS A 164 -15.20 3.52 -15.43
CA LYS A 164 -14.77 4.89 -15.74
C LYS A 164 -15.36 5.91 -14.75
N LYS A 165 -16.64 5.78 -14.40
CA LYS A 165 -17.27 6.64 -13.37
C LYS A 165 -16.57 6.55 -12.02
N VAL A 166 -16.18 5.34 -11.62
CA VAL A 166 -15.47 5.11 -10.35
C VAL A 166 -14.06 5.70 -10.38
N LEU A 167 -13.38 5.62 -11.52
CA LEU A 167 -12.02 6.14 -11.69
C LEU A 167 -11.98 7.67 -11.81
N THR A 168 -13.07 8.30 -12.28
CA THR A 168 -13.09 9.73 -12.58
C THR A 168 -12.75 10.58 -11.36
N GLY A 169 -11.79 11.49 -11.53
CA GLY A 169 -11.32 12.40 -10.49
C GLY A 169 -10.34 11.80 -9.48
N ASN A 170 -9.93 10.53 -9.67
CA ASN A 170 -9.08 9.83 -8.74
C ASN A 170 -7.77 9.34 -9.39
N VAL A 171 -6.73 9.25 -8.58
CA VAL A 171 -5.52 8.46 -8.86
C VAL A 171 -5.73 7.06 -8.30
N SER A 172 -5.94 6.08 -9.17
CA SER A 172 -6.33 4.72 -8.79
C SER A 172 -5.20 3.73 -9.01
N ALA A 173 -4.75 3.03 -7.96
CA ALA A 173 -3.80 1.94 -8.12
C ALA A 173 -4.52 0.66 -8.55
N LEU A 174 -4.13 0.08 -9.70
CA LEU A 174 -4.67 -1.19 -10.16
C LEU A 174 -3.80 -2.32 -9.64
N CYS A 175 -4.34 -3.19 -8.81
CA CYS A 175 -3.70 -4.40 -8.33
C CYS A 175 -4.45 -5.65 -8.76
N GLY A 176 -3.80 -6.80 -8.67
CA GLY A 176 -4.38 -8.08 -9.07
C GLY A 176 -3.34 -9.01 -9.70
N ASN A 177 -3.69 -10.29 -9.83
CA ASN A 177 -2.81 -11.31 -10.35
C ASN A 177 -2.36 -11.05 -11.81
N SER A 178 -1.30 -11.72 -12.24
CA SER A 178 -0.91 -11.68 -13.65
C SER A 178 -2.00 -12.33 -14.51
N GLY A 179 -2.27 -11.75 -15.67
CA GLY A 179 -3.25 -12.32 -16.60
C GLY A 179 -4.72 -11.98 -16.33
N VAL A 180 -5.08 -11.25 -15.25
CA VAL A 180 -6.47 -10.83 -14.96
C VAL A 180 -6.98 -9.72 -15.91
N GLY A 181 -6.09 -9.13 -16.72
CA GLY A 181 -6.49 -8.15 -17.74
C GLY A 181 -6.34 -6.69 -17.33
N LYS A 182 -5.50 -6.34 -16.34
CA LYS A 182 -5.26 -4.92 -15.94
C LYS A 182 -4.86 -4.04 -17.11
N SER A 183 -3.82 -4.43 -17.87
CA SER A 183 -3.36 -3.66 -19.03
C SER A 183 -4.41 -3.59 -20.15
N SER A 184 -5.21 -4.65 -20.32
CA SER A 184 -6.32 -4.66 -21.28
C SER A 184 -7.42 -3.67 -20.88
N LEU A 185 -7.76 -3.59 -19.58
CA LEU A 185 -8.71 -2.60 -19.06
C LEU A 185 -8.20 -1.17 -19.26
N ILE A 186 -6.91 -0.90 -18.96
CA ILE A 186 -6.34 0.43 -19.17
C ILE A 186 -6.38 0.83 -20.65
N ASN A 187 -6.00 -0.09 -21.56
CA ASN A 187 -6.07 0.16 -23.00
C ASN A 187 -7.51 0.38 -23.49
N ALA A 188 -8.48 -0.35 -22.92
CA ALA A 188 -9.89 -0.19 -23.27
C ALA A 188 -10.48 1.14 -22.75
N LEU A 189 -10.03 1.62 -21.60
CA LEU A 189 -10.43 2.89 -21.00
C LEU A 189 -9.86 4.11 -21.73
N ASN A 190 -8.62 4.00 -22.22
CA ASN A 190 -7.95 5.04 -23.00
C ASN A 190 -7.24 4.46 -24.24
N PRO A 191 -7.86 4.58 -25.43
CA PRO A 191 -7.28 4.06 -26.67
C PRO A 191 -5.92 4.66 -27.07
N ASN A 192 -5.55 5.81 -26.50
CA ASN A 192 -4.25 6.44 -26.75
C ASN A 192 -3.12 5.82 -25.92
N VAL A 193 -3.44 4.97 -24.96
CA VAL A 193 -2.48 4.23 -24.13
C VAL A 193 -2.31 2.84 -24.73
N HIS A 194 -1.07 2.48 -25.02
CA HIS A 194 -0.71 1.18 -25.60
C HIS A 194 0.19 0.40 -24.65
N LEU A 195 -0.38 -0.14 -23.58
CA LEU A 195 0.33 -1.07 -22.71
C LEU A 195 0.44 -2.44 -23.38
N LYS A 196 1.62 -3.06 -23.29
CA LYS A 196 1.81 -4.43 -23.78
C LYS A 196 0.96 -5.39 -22.96
N THR A 197 0.01 -6.05 -23.59
CA THR A 197 -0.77 -7.14 -23.01
C THR A 197 0.00 -8.44 -23.19
N LYS A 198 0.20 -9.19 -22.11
CA LYS A 198 0.73 -10.55 -22.21
C LYS A 198 -0.45 -11.50 -22.42
N GLU A 199 -0.39 -12.29 -23.49
CA GLU A 199 -1.23 -13.48 -23.59
C GLU A 199 -0.92 -14.42 -22.43
N VAL A 200 -1.96 -15.03 -21.88
CA VAL A 200 -1.83 -16.06 -20.83
C VAL A 200 -1.14 -17.27 -21.48
N SER A 201 0.19 -17.28 -21.43
CA SER A 201 0.93 -18.47 -21.87
C SER A 201 0.87 -19.51 -20.74
N GLU A 202 0.29 -20.65 -21.01
CA GLU A 202 0.22 -21.83 -20.12
C GLU A 202 1.60 -22.39 -19.69
N LYS A 203 2.68 -21.84 -20.22
CA LYS A 203 4.06 -22.23 -19.89
C LYS A 203 4.85 -20.99 -19.58
N LEU A 204 5.04 -20.69 -18.30
CA LEU A 204 6.32 -20.11 -17.90
C LEU A 204 6.57 -20.22 -16.40
N ASN A 205 7.36 -21.23 -16.11
CA ASN A 205 8.44 -21.16 -15.13
C ASN A 205 9.09 -19.79 -15.02
N ARG A 206 9.34 -19.43 -13.77
CA ARG A 206 10.28 -18.45 -13.22
C ARG A 206 11.29 -17.88 -14.23
N GLY A 207 11.31 -16.57 -14.33
CA GLY A 207 12.48 -15.86 -14.78
C GLY A 207 12.26 -15.00 -16.00
N THR A 208 11.94 -13.75 -15.76
CA THR A 208 12.64 -12.58 -16.33
C THR A 208 12.05 -11.31 -15.72
N HIS A 209 12.90 -10.47 -15.22
CA HIS A 209 12.61 -9.17 -14.62
C HIS A 209 11.86 -8.30 -15.62
N THR A 210 10.53 -8.32 -15.55
CA THR A 210 9.72 -7.32 -16.22
C THR A 210 9.67 -6.11 -15.29
N THR A 211 10.09 -4.98 -15.81
CA THR A 211 10.18 -3.62 -15.30
C THR A 211 9.37 -3.38 -14.02
N ARG A 212 10.06 -3.29 -12.88
CA ARG A 212 9.51 -2.98 -11.55
C ARG A 212 9.24 -1.48 -11.37
N HIS A 213 8.88 -0.76 -12.42
CA HIS A 213 8.66 0.67 -12.35
C HIS A 213 7.16 0.94 -12.37
N CYS A 214 6.67 1.54 -11.28
CA CYS A 214 5.35 2.15 -11.27
C CYS A 214 5.38 3.41 -12.14
N GLU A 215 4.27 3.65 -12.84
CA GLU A 215 4.06 4.86 -13.63
C GLU A 215 2.60 5.29 -13.48
N ILE A 216 2.36 6.59 -13.31
CA ILE A 216 1.00 7.15 -13.34
C ILE A 216 0.63 7.39 -14.79
N ILE A 217 -0.45 6.76 -15.22
CA ILE A 217 -0.96 6.80 -16.59
C ILE A 217 -2.23 7.64 -16.60
N PRO A 218 -2.24 8.82 -17.20
CA PRO A 218 -3.44 9.62 -17.35
C PRO A 218 -4.46 8.90 -18.25
N ILE A 219 -5.71 8.77 -17.79
CA ILE A 219 -6.81 8.19 -18.56
C ILE A 219 -7.94 9.19 -18.82
N GLY A 220 -7.88 10.37 -18.23
CA GLY A 220 -8.86 11.44 -18.41
C GLY A 220 -8.42 12.71 -17.68
N LYS A 221 -9.29 13.73 -17.71
CA LYS A 221 -9.05 14.95 -16.95
C LYS A 221 -9.07 14.66 -15.45
N ASN A 222 -8.00 14.98 -14.74
CA ASN A 222 -7.80 14.69 -13.31
C ASN A 222 -8.05 13.22 -12.95
N THR A 223 -7.79 12.32 -13.87
CA THR A 223 -8.06 10.89 -13.70
C THR A 223 -6.85 10.10 -14.19
N ALA A 224 -6.26 9.32 -13.31
CA ALA A 224 -5.10 8.52 -13.65
C ALA A 224 -5.15 7.13 -13.00
N VAL A 225 -4.45 6.20 -13.61
CA VAL A 225 -4.23 4.88 -13.05
C VAL A 225 -2.75 4.65 -12.82
N VAL A 226 -2.43 3.91 -11.78
CA VAL A 226 -1.08 3.45 -11.50
C VAL A 226 -1.04 1.95 -11.76
N ASP A 227 -0.25 1.53 -12.74
CA ASP A 227 0.04 0.11 -12.89
C ASP A 227 1.04 -0.31 -11.81
N THR A 228 0.62 -1.21 -10.94
CA THR A 228 1.41 -1.64 -9.78
C THR A 228 1.88 -3.09 -9.94
N PRO A 229 2.96 -3.34 -10.66
CA PRO A 229 3.52 -4.68 -10.77
C PRO A 229 4.06 -5.15 -9.42
N GLY A 230 3.75 -6.40 -9.02
CA GLY A 230 4.33 -7.02 -7.84
C GLY A 230 3.56 -6.87 -6.52
N PHE A 231 2.31 -6.45 -6.55
CA PHE A 231 1.43 -6.41 -5.37
C PHE A 231 1.04 -7.83 -4.87
N SER A 232 1.33 -8.88 -5.64
CA SER A 232 0.79 -10.23 -5.46
C SER A 232 1.43 -11.07 -4.36
N ASN A 233 2.59 -10.70 -3.81
CA ASN A 233 3.35 -11.55 -2.89
C ASN A 233 3.64 -10.89 -1.54
N VAL A 234 2.72 -10.09 -1.03
CA VAL A 234 2.88 -9.46 0.28
C VAL A 234 2.33 -10.37 1.36
N LYS A 235 3.17 -10.76 2.32
CA LYS A 235 2.79 -11.50 3.53
C LYS A 235 2.45 -10.54 4.66
N PHE A 236 1.61 -10.97 5.61
CA PHE A 236 1.30 -10.20 6.82
C PHE A 236 2.43 -10.31 7.86
N ASP A 237 3.65 -9.99 7.45
CA ASP A 237 4.86 -10.06 8.26
C ASP A 237 5.30 -8.69 8.85
N PHE A 238 4.33 -7.81 9.06
CA PHE A 238 4.55 -6.43 9.50
C PHE A 238 3.57 -5.97 10.61
N MET A 239 2.65 -6.83 11.06
CA MET A 239 1.65 -6.49 12.06
C MET A 239 1.53 -7.56 13.15
N LEU A 240 0.86 -7.22 14.25
CA LEU A 240 0.61 -8.18 15.34
C LEU A 240 -0.61 -9.05 15.00
N PRO A 241 -0.66 -10.32 15.45
CA PRO A 241 -1.82 -11.20 15.25
C PRO A 241 -3.13 -10.60 15.78
N SER A 242 -3.08 -9.87 16.90
CA SER A 242 -4.24 -9.21 17.52
C SER A 242 -4.79 -8.02 16.74
N ASP A 243 -4.15 -7.60 15.65
CA ASP A 243 -4.57 -6.45 14.85
C ASP A 243 -5.11 -6.88 13.48
N VAL A 244 -5.04 -8.18 13.15
CA VAL A 244 -5.48 -8.71 11.87
C VAL A 244 -6.99 -8.60 11.68
N ASP A 245 -7.75 -8.73 12.76
CA ASP A 245 -9.22 -8.60 12.78
C ASP A 245 -9.71 -7.22 12.32
N LEU A 246 -8.91 -6.16 12.54
CA LEU A 246 -9.20 -4.79 12.08
C LEU A 246 -9.22 -4.66 10.55
N LEU A 247 -8.68 -5.65 9.83
CA LEU A 247 -8.66 -5.69 8.38
C LEU A 247 -9.94 -6.30 7.79
N PHE A 248 -10.82 -6.86 8.64
CA PHE A 248 -12.05 -7.53 8.27
C PHE A 248 -13.25 -6.75 8.80
N ASN A 249 -13.93 -5.99 7.92
CA ASN A 249 -15.05 -5.13 8.30
C ASN A 249 -16.16 -5.89 9.03
N GLU A 250 -16.40 -7.12 8.62
CA GLU A 250 -17.41 -8.02 9.15
C GLU A 250 -17.14 -8.51 10.57
N MET A 251 -15.88 -8.46 11.02
CA MET A 251 -15.50 -8.86 12.38
C MET A 251 -15.55 -7.70 13.37
N ILE A 252 -15.36 -6.47 12.88
CA ILE A 252 -15.29 -5.27 13.73
C ILE A 252 -16.49 -5.12 14.68
N PRO A 253 -17.76 -5.35 14.26
CA PRO A 253 -18.91 -5.19 15.16
C PRO A 253 -18.93 -6.18 16.32
N TYR A 254 -18.25 -7.32 16.20
CA TYR A 254 -18.35 -8.43 17.17
C TYR A 254 -17.14 -8.54 18.09
N ARG A 255 -16.00 -7.91 17.74
CA ARG A 255 -14.75 -8.01 18.52
C ARG A 255 -14.85 -7.48 19.93
N ASP A 256 -15.67 -6.47 20.17
CA ASP A 256 -15.84 -5.84 21.49
C ASP A 256 -16.65 -6.73 22.47
N TYR A 257 -17.31 -7.77 21.96
CA TYR A 257 -18.01 -8.77 22.78
C TYR A 257 -17.11 -9.92 23.23
N CYS A 258 -15.83 -9.95 22.80
CA CYS A 258 -14.89 -10.97 23.22
C CYS A 258 -14.52 -10.84 24.69
N LYS A 259 -14.49 -11.97 25.40
CA LYS A 259 -14.09 -12.05 26.80
C LYS A 259 -12.66 -11.58 27.06
N TYR A 260 -11.75 -11.75 26.08
CA TYR A 260 -10.32 -11.44 26.18
C TYR A 260 -9.94 -10.38 25.18
N GLY A 261 -9.17 -9.36 25.61
CA GLY A 261 -8.72 -8.26 24.76
C GLY A 261 -7.63 -8.64 23.75
N ASP A 262 -7.02 -9.83 23.88
CA ASP A 262 -6.03 -10.41 22.97
C ASP A 262 -6.57 -11.61 22.20
N CYS A 263 -7.90 -11.75 22.14
CA CYS A 263 -8.60 -12.78 21.40
C CYS A 263 -8.17 -12.79 19.94
N LEU A 264 -7.85 -13.99 19.42
CA LEU A 264 -7.49 -14.18 18.00
C LEU A 264 -8.65 -14.75 17.18
N HIS A 265 -9.82 -14.92 17.78
CA HIS A 265 -11.05 -15.38 17.14
C HIS A 265 -10.91 -16.73 16.41
N ILE A 266 -10.12 -17.65 16.98
CA ILE A 266 -9.86 -18.98 16.37
C ILE A 266 -10.52 -20.09 17.19
N ASN A 267 -10.24 -20.17 18.51
CA ASN A 267 -10.72 -21.25 19.39
C ASN A 267 -11.01 -20.75 20.82
N GLU A 268 -11.09 -19.46 21.03
CA GLU A 268 -11.27 -18.90 22.38
C GLU A 268 -12.72 -18.98 22.87
N ASP A 269 -12.91 -19.45 24.10
CA ASP A 269 -14.22 -19.42 24.77
C ASP A 269 -14.70 -18.00 25.03
N GLY A 270 -15.98 -17.72 24.73
CA GLY A 270 -16.57 -16.39 24.87
C GLY A 270 -16.01 -15.40 23.85
N CYS A 271 -15.76 -15.89 22.63
CA CYS A 271 -15.37 -15.06 21.52
C CYS A 271 -16.59 -14.50 20.78
N GLY A 272 -16.82 -13.20 20.84
CA GLY A 272 -17.95 -12.56 20.17
C GLY A 272 -17.96 -12.74 18.66
N VAL A 273 -16.80 -12.88 18.01
CA VAL A 273 -16.70 -13.16 16.56
C VAL A 273 -17.13 -14.59 16.26
N LEU A 274 -16.70 -15.59 17.05
CA LEU A 274 -17.09 -17.00 16.84
C LEU A 274 -18.58 -17.25 17.14
N GLU A 275 -19.16 -16.51 18.08
CA GLU A 275 -20.60 -16.56 18.37
C GLU A 275 -21.46 -16.04 17.21
N HIS A 276 -20.84 -15.26 16.28
CA HIS A 276 -21.50 -14.68 15.11
C HIS A 276 -20.85 -15.17 13.80
N ILE A 277 -20.22 -16.33 13.81
CA ILE A 277 -19.50 -16.86 12.64
C ILE A 277 -20.41 -17.07 11.41
N ASP A 278 -21.71 -17.27 11.64
CA ASP A 278 -22.73 -17.37 10.61
C ASP A 278 -22.93 -16.09 9.80
N LYS A 279 -22.43 -14.95 10.27
CA LYS A 279 -22.45 -13.62 9.59
C LYS A 279 -21.18 -13.36 8.77
N ILE A 280 -20.20 -14.24 8.85
CA ILE A 280 -18.90 -14.11 8.18
C ILE A 280 -18.81 -15.19 7.10
N ASP A 281 -18.52 -14.78 5.87
CA ASP A 281 -18.33 -15.74 4.79
C ASP A 281 -17.12 -16.64 5.06
N GLU A 282 -17.28 -17.94 4.76
CA GLU A 282 -16.26 -18.96 5.02
C GLU A 282 -14.91 -18.60 4.39
N THR A 283 -14.91 -18.13 3.12
CA THR A 283 -13.66 -17.78 2.41
C THR A 283 -12.95 -16.58 3.04
N ARG A 284 -13.71 -15.69 3.65
CA ARG A 284 -13.20 -14.53 4.39
C ARG A 284 -12.58 -14.98 5.71
N TYR A 285 -13.26 -15.84 6.44
CA TYR A 285 -12.77 -16.38 7.71
C TYR A 285 -11.53 -17.26 7.53
N GLU A 286 -11.50 -18.12 6.51
CA GLU A 286 -10.30 -18.90 6.15
C GLU A 286 -9.10 -17.99 5.84
N SER A 287 -9.32 -16.93 5.06
CA SER A 287 -8.28 -15.95 4.78
C SER A 287 -7.79 -15.22 6.04
N TYR A 288 -8.70 -14.93 6.98
CA TYR A 288 -8.37 -14.36 8.28
C TYR A 288 -7.43 -15.27 9.08
N ILE A 289 -7.75 -16.57 9.19
CA ILE A 289 -6.92 -17.55 9.89
C ILE A 289 -5.52 -17.62 9.28
N GLU A 290 -5.41 -17.63 7.93
CA GLU A 290 -4.13 -17.63 7.24
C GLU A 290 -3.29 -16.39 7.59
N PHE A 291 -3.91 -15.19 7.58
CA PHE A 291 -3.20 -13.94 7.88
C PHE A 291 -2.77 -13.85 9.34
N VAL A 292 -3.59 -14.35 10.28
CA VAL A 292 -3.20 -14.48 11.68
C VAL A 292 -2.00 -15.41 11.82
N SER A 293 -1.99 -16.55 11.12
CA SER A 293 -0.84 -17.49 11.12
C SER A 293 0.45 -16.81 10.62
N GLU A 294 0.40 -16.08 9.51
CA GLU A 294 1.54 -15.31 9.00
C GLU A 294 2.04 -14.25 10.00
N ALA A 295 1.11 -13.56 10.67
CA ALA A 295 1.44 -12.57 11.69
C ALA A 295 2.04 -13.22 12.95
N MET A 296 1.61 -14.43 13.32
CA MET A 296 2.22 -15.21 14.42
C MET A 296 3.66 -15.61 14.08
N GLU A 297 3.93 -16.10 12.87
CA GLU A 297 5.29 -16.38 12.42
C GLU A 297 6.18 -15.15 12.46
N TYR A 298 5.66 -14.00 12.09
CA TYR A 298 6.37 -12.72 12.18
C TYR A 298 6.69 -12.35 13.63
N LYS A 299 5.70 -12.46 14.56
CA LYS A 299 5.89 -12.21 15.99
C LYS A 299 7.00 -13.10 16.58
N GLU A 300 7.01 -14.39 16.22
CA GLU A 300 8.04 -15.33 16.66
C GLU A 300 9.42 -14.94 16.09
N ARG A 301 9.53 -14.64 14.81
CA ARG A 301 10.79 -14.18 14.18
C ARG A 301 11.38 -12.96 14.87
N ILE A 302 10.58 -11.98 15.22
CA ILE A 302 11.03 -10.79 15.96
C ILE A 302 11.56 -11.17 17.34
N LYS A 303 10.83 -12.03 18.05
CA LYS A 303 11.19 -12.50 19.38
C LYS A 303 12.55 -13.23 19.39
N TYR A 304 12.78 -14.10 18.40
CA TYR A 304 14.06 -14.82 18.26
C TYR A 304 15.21 -13.95 17.77
N ASN A 305 14.98 -13.06 16.82
CA ASN A 305 16.02 -12.15 16.32
C ASN A 305 16.51 -11.16 17.41
N GLY A 306 15.63 -10.77 18.33
CA GLY A 306 16.01 -10.01 19.53
C GLY A 306 16.98 -10.78 20.45
N ARG A 307 16.76 -12.08 20.63
CA ARG A 307 17.61 -12.94 21.48
C ARG A 307 18.98 -13.26 20.86
N LYS A 308 19.05 -13.51 19.56
CA LYS A 308 20.35 -13.80 18.88
C LYS A 308 21.35 -12.66 18.91
N LYS A 309 20.91 -11.41 19.02
CA LYS A 309 21.82 -10.25 19.20
C LYS A 309 22.34 -10.08 20.62
N GLU A 310 21.77 -10.79 21.59
CA GLU A 310 22.15 -10.69 23.00
C GLU A 310 23.30 -11.62 23.40
N THR A 311 23.64 -12.62 22.60
CA THR A 311 24.66 -13.64 22.92
C THR A 311 26.05 -13.33 22.37
N ALA A 312 26.31 -12.17 21.78
CA ALA A 312 27.65 -11.77 21.35
C ALA A 312 28.49 -11.30 22.55
N GLN A 313 28.97 -12.24 23.36
CA GLN A 313 30.05 -12.00 24.33
C GLN A 313 31.38 -11.88 23.56
N LYS A 314 32.05 -10.75 23.65
CA LYS A 314 33.42 -10.60 23.19
C LYS A 314 34.35 -10.69 24.41
N LEU A 315 35.22 -11.68 24.40
CA LEU A 315 36.39 -11.72 25.33
C LEU A 315 37.41 -10.70 24.83
N ASN A 316 37.68 -9.70 25.61
CA ASN A 316 38.79 -8.80 25.41
C ASN A 316 39.59 -8.73 26.73
N ASN A 317 40.88 -9.07 26.71
CA ASN A 317 41.79 -9.04 27.84
C ASN A 317 41.27 -9.74 29.11
N ASN A 318 40.83 -11.00 29.00
CA ASN A 318 40.30 -11.82 30.09
C ASN A 318 39.08 -11.23 30.86
N ARG A 319 38.44 -10.20 30.35
CA ARG A 319 37.19 -9.68 30.92
C ARG A 319 36.06 -9.87 29.93
N ILE A 320 34.94 -10.37 30.43
CA ILE A 320 33.69 -10.53 29.64
C ILE A 320 33.05 -9.16 29.49
N HIS A 321 33.07 -8.59 28.28
CA HIS A 321 32.33 -7.40 27.95
C HIS A 321 31.03 -7.78 27.25
N VAL A 322 29.90 -7.55 27.90
CA VAL A 322 28.58 -7.68 27.30
C VAL A 322 28.25 -6.37 26.57
N LYS A 323 28.20 -6.42 25.26
CA LYS A 323 27.75 -5.25 24.46
C LYS A 323 26.24 -5.12 24.60
N ILE A 324 25.80 -4.28 25.54
CA ILE A 324 24.37 -3.93 25.67
C ILE A 324 23.97 -3.09 24.45
N SER A 325 23.01 -3.57 23.63
CA SER A 325 22.54 -2.82 22.48
C SER A 325 21.85 -1.54 22.93
N GLU A 326 21.90 -0.48 22.12
CA GLU A 326 21.20 0.79 22.41
C GLU A 326 19.70 0.59 22.66
N LYS A 327 19.09 -0.45 22.05
CA LYS A 327 17.70 -0.85 22.31
C LYS A 327 17.42 -1.33 23.75
N LYS A 328 18.44 -1.85 24.45
CA LYS A 328 18.32 -2.24 25.88
C LYS A 328 18.39 -1.05 26.83
N ARG A 329 18.91 0.09 26.39
CA ARG A 329 18.96 1.33 27.19
C ARG A 329 17.65 2.11 27.17
N GLN A 330 16.74 1.80 26.25
CA GLN A 330 15.39 2.35 26.24
C GLN A 330 14.53 1.57 27.22
N ALA A 331 13.75 2.28 28.02
CA ALA A 331 12.77 1.69 28.93
C ALA A 331 11.89 0.68 28.19
N SER A 332 11.57 -0.46 28.80
CA SER A 332 10.71 -1.46 28.20
C SER A 332 9.37 -0.84 27.78
N ARG A 333 8.72 -1.41 26.75
CA ARG A 333 7.40 -0.90 26.32
C ARG A 333 6.38 -0.83 27.46
N ASN A 334 6.47 -1.76 28.43
CA ASN A 334 5.62 -1.72 29.62
C ASN A 334 5.96 -0.54 30.54
N THR A 335 7.25 -0.23 30.70
CA THR A 335 7.71 0.94 31.47
C THR A 335 7.32 2.24 30.80
N GLN A 336 7.39 2.31 29.45
CA GLN A 336 6.95 3.47 28.68
C GLN A 336 5.43 3.65 28.77
N LYS A 337 4.63 2.57 28.64
CA LYS A 337 3.19 2.63 28.87
C LYS A 337 2.85 3.11 30.27
N GLN A 338 3.51 2.57 31.28
CA GLN A 338 3.28 3.00 32.68
C GLN A 338 3.68 4.47 32.92
N GLN A 339 4.71 4.96 32.26
CA GLN A 339 5.08 6.37 32.30
C GLN A 339 4.04 7.26 31.63
N ILE A 340 3.56 6.87 30.44
CA ILE A 340 2.48 7.59 29.73
C ILE A 340 1.20 7.61 30.57
N TYR A 341 0.79 6.49 31.19
CA TYR A 341 -0.38 6.46 32.09
C TYR A 341 -0.21 7.37 33.29
N LYS A 342 0.97 7.39 33.92
CA LYS A 342 1.27 8.30 35.05
C LYS A 342 1.26 9.78 34.62
N GLU A 343 1.74 10.09 33.42
CA GLU A 343 1.71 11.44 32.86
C GLU A 343 0.26 11.89 32.58
N ILE A 344 -0.60 10.99 32.06
CA ILE A 344 -2.02 11.26 31.85
C ILE A 344 -2.76 11.44 33.18
N GLU A 345 -2.50 10.59 34.19
CA GLU A 345 -3.09 10.75 35.53
C GLU A 345 -2.67 12.06 36.21
N ASN A 346 -1.43 12.49 36.04
CA ASN A 346 -0.94 13.75 36.58
C ASN A 346 -1.44 14.98 35.82
N ALA A 347 -1.77 14.85 34.53
CA ALA A 347 -2.36 15.94 33.74
C ALA A 347 -3.85 16.13 34.00
N ASN A 348 -4.52 15.15 34.61
CA ASN A 348 -5.95 15.18 34.99
C ASN A 348 -6.19 15.52 36.48
N LYS A 349 -5.11 15.82 37.23
CA LYS A 349 -5.16 16.39 38.59
C LYS A 349 -4.84 17.89 38.56
#